data_438c9c02e0a3305a81ade47a1cd1ed42
#
_entry.id   438c9c02e0a3305a81ade47a1cd1ed42
#
_cell.length_a   1.000
_cell.length_b   1.000
_cell.length_c   1.000
_cell.angle_alpha   90.00
_cell.angle_beta   90.00
_cell.angle_gamma   90.00
#
_symmetry.space_group_name_H-M   'P 1'
#
loop_
_entity.id
_entity.type
_entity.pdbx_description
1 polymer ?
#
loop_
_entity_poly.entity_id
_entity_poly.type
_entity_poly.pdbx_seq_one_letter_code
_entity_poly.pdbx_strand_id
1 'polypeptide(L)'
;EALEERVAAAFQLFSSDIFARRVAEYQLARMNSLVTLPEPTEAEQQQFSNAVSLGINAANVAIENDADDPANVAVLGNIYSVLASVGVEGAYDRAVEYLSRARELNPKNPLPILERAILEARSGNIEDARTYINEAIALKSNFVEAFFLLSQIEIATGNVDAAVRSTQA
;
A
#
# COMPACT_ATOMS: atom_id res chain seq x y z
N GLU A 1 -17.82 -13.28 10.02
CA GLU A 1 -18.66 -14.19 9.21
C GLU A 1 -19.90 -13.45 8.66
N ALA A 2 -20.85 -12.99 9.49
CA ALA A 2 -22.06 -12.29 9.01
C ALA A 2 -21.76 -10.96 8.28
N LEU A 3 -20.70 -10.22 8.65
CA LEU A 3 -20.27 -9.01 7.97
C LEU A 3 -19.60 -9.34 6.62
N GLU A 4 -18.82 -10.39 6.58
CA GLU A 4 -18.11 -10.86 5.38
C GLU A 4 -19.10 -11.40 4.32
N GLU A 5 -20.13 -12.14 4.73
CA GLU A 5 -21.23 -12.57 3.85
C GLU A 5 -22.01 -11.37 3.28
N ARG A 6 -22.26 -10.34 4.10
CA ARG A 6 -22.96 -9.13 3.65
C ARG A 6 -22.09 -8.30 2.69
N VAL A 7 -20.79 -8.24 2.92
CA VAL A 7 -19.84 -7.58 2.01
C VAL A 7 -19.78 -8.35 0.68
N ALA A 8 -19.67 -9.68 0.71
CA ALA A 8 -19.67 -10.51 -0.50
C ALA A 8 -20.98 -10.38 -1.29
N ALA A 9 -22.14 -10.34 -0.61
CA ALA A 9 -23.42 -10.10 -1.26
C ALA A 9 -23.53 -8.67 -1.85
N ALA A 10 -22.98 -7.67 -1.18
CA ALA A 10 -22.92 -6.31 -1.69
C ALA A 10 -22.03 -6.21 -2.96
N PHE A 11 -20.94 -6.97 -3.04
CA PHE A 11 -20.12 -7.07 -4.25
C PHE A 11 -20.88 -7.55 -5.48
N GLN A 12 -21.79 -8.52 -5.31
CA GLN A 12 -22.60 -9.01 -6.41
C GLN A 12 -23.68 -8.01 -6.87
N LEU A 13 -24.05 -7.05 -6.02
CA LEU A 13 -25.08 -6.06 -6.29
C LEU A 13 -24.50 -4.72 -6.83
N PHE A 14 -23.25 -4.41 -6.53
CA PHE A 14 -22.62 -3.16 -6.91
C PHE A 14 -21.36 -3.45 -7.73
N SER A 15 -21.51 -3.54 -9.05
CA SER A 15 -20.41 -3.73 -10.01
C SER A 15 -19.61 -2.44 -10.27
N SER A 16 -19.51 -1.54 -9.27
CA SER A 16 -18.70 -0.32 -9.40
C SER A 16 -17.26 -0.58 -8.96
N ASP A 17 -16.30 -0.21 -9.81
CA ASP A 17 -14.87 -0.20 -9.49
C ASP A 17 -14.58 0.55 -8.19
N ILE A 18 -15.22 1.71 -8.00
CA ILE A 18 -15.06 2.55 -6.81
C ILE A 18 -15.47 1.79 -5.54
N PHE A 19 -16.60 1.07 -5.57
CA PHE A 19 -17.04 0.30 -4.41
C PHE A 19 -16.08 -0.86 -4.13
N ALA A 20 -15.68 -1.60 -5.16
CA ALA A 20 -14.74 -2.69 -5.04
C ALA A 20 -13.39 -2.20 -4.49
N ARG A 21 -12.86 -1.09 -5.00
CA ARG A 21 -11.65 -0.45 -4.47
C ARG A 21 -11.79 -0.06 -3.00
N ARG A 22 -12.92 0.54 -2.58
CA ARG A 22 -13.13 0.91 -1.16
C ARG A 22 -13.12 -0.31 -0.23
N VAL A 23 -13.63 -1.44 -0.70
CA VAL A 23 -13.51 -2.69 0.09
C VAL A 23 -12.07 -3.16 0.15
N ALA A 24 -11.32 -3.10 -0.95
CA ALA A 24 -9.89 -3.44 -0.96
C ALA A 24 -9.08 -2.53 -0.02
N GLU A 25 -9.31 -1.22 -0.05
CA GLU A 25 -8.69 -0.23 0.84
C GLU A 25 -9.01 -0.51 2.33
N TYR A 26 -10.25 -0.87 2.63
CA TYR A 26 -10.65 -1.26 3.99
C TYR A 26 -9.92 -2.52 4.46
N GLN A 27 -9.81 -3.54 3.60
CA GLN A 27 -9.06 -4.75 3.94
C GLN A 27 -7.57 -4.48 4.09
N LEU A 28 -6.99 -3.62 3.25
CA LEU A 28 -5.61 -3.18 3.36
C LEU A 28 -5.34 -2.47 4.71
N ALA A 29 -6.25 -1.61 5.16
CA ALA A 29 -6.14 -0.97 6.46
C ALA A 29 -6.17 -2.01 7.61
N ARG A 30 -7.04 -3.02 7.52
CA ARG A 30 -7.06 -4.15 8.48
C ARG A 30 -5.76 -4.94 8.46
N MET A 31 -5.23 -5.27 7.28
CA MET A 31 -3.95 -5.97 7.15
C MET A 31 -2.82 -5.17 7.82
N ASN A 32 -2.74 -3.86 7.56
CA ASN A 32 -1.73 -3.00 8.18
C ASN A 32 -1.84 -2.98 9.71
N SER A 33 -3.04 -2.99 10.28
CA SER A 33 -3.22 -3.02 11.74
C SER A 33 -2.83 -4.37 12.35
N LEU A 34 -3.08 -5.48 11.65
CA LEU A 34 -2.79 -6.83 12.14
C LEU A 34 -1.29 -7.18 12.01
N VAL A 35 -0.63 -6.71 10.96
CA VAL A 35 0.80 -6.98 10.72
C VAL A 35 1.71 -6.33 11.75
N THR A 36 1.23 -5.29 12.44
CA THR A 36 2.00 -4.60 13.49
C THR A 36 1.91 -5.25 14.87
N LEU A 37 1.07 -6.29 15.03
CA LEU A 37 0.94 -6.99 16.31
C LEU A 37 2.20 -7.85 16.55
N PRO A 38 2.85 -7.74 17.74
CA PRO A 38 4.10 -8.46 18.02
C PRO A 38 3.87 -9.96 18.17
N GLU A 39 2.73 -10.38 18.70
CA GLU A 39 2.37 -11.78 18.94
C GLU A 39 0.89 -11.99 18.58
N PRO A 40 0.56 -12.16 17.28
CA PRO A 40 -0.83 -12.32 16.87
C PRO A 40 -1.39 -13.67 17.31
N THR A 41 -2.58 -13.66 17.89
CA THR A 41 -3.37 -14.85 18.23
C THR A 41 -3.80 -15.61 16.97
N GLU A 42 -4.22 -16.88 17.10
CA GLU A 42 -4.77 -17.65 15.97
C GLU A 42 -5.97 -16.95 15.32
N ALA A 43 -6.82 -16.29 16.12
CA ALA A 43 -7.95 -15.53 15.61
C ALA A 43 -7.51 -14.33 14.78
N GLU A 44 -6.46 -13.61 15.17
CA GLU A 44 -5.89 -12.49 14.43
C GLU A 44 -5.18 -12.94 13.16
N GLN A 45 -4.47 -14.07 13.19
CA GLN A 45 -3.89 -14.68 11.98
C GLN A 45 -4.98 -15.07 10.98
N GLN A 46 -6.10 -15.64 11.44
CA GLN A 46 -7.25 -15.96 10.59
C GLN A 46 -7.89 -14.67 10.02
N GLN A 47 -8.01 -13.61 10.83
CA GLN A 47 -8.52 -12.32 10.36
C GLN A 47 -7.60 -11.71 9.29
N PHE A 48 -6.28 -11.83 9.45
CA PHE A 48 -5.33 -11.38 8.43
C PHE A 48 -5.51 -12.16 7.12
N SER A 49 -5.58 -13.48 7.17
CA SER A 49 -5.82 -14.34 6.00
C SER A 49 -7.11 -13.98 5.27
N ASN A 50 -8.20 -13.76 6.02
CA ASN A 50 -9.48 -13.34 5.47
C ASN A 50 -9.39 -11.96 4.81
N ALA A 51 -8.70 -11.00 5.47
CA ALA A 51 -8.49 -9.66 4.93
C ALA A 51 -7.68 -9.70 3.62
N VAL A 52 -6.65 -10.55 3.53
CA VAL A 52 -5.87 -10.78 2.31
C VAL A 52 -6.77 -11.28 1.18
N SER A 53 -7.51 -12.35 1.41
CA SER A 53 -8.36 -12.98 0.40
C SER A 53 -9.44 -12.02 -0.12
N LEU A 54 -10.13 -11.33 0.78
CA LEU A 54 -11.16 -10.35 0.43
C LEU A 54 -10.56 -9.12 -0.26
N GLY A 55 -9.42 -8.64 0.22
CA GLY A 55 -8.73 -7.48 -0.35
C GLY A 55 -8.27 -7.72 -1.79
N ILE A 56 -7.62 -8.86 -2.05
CA ILE A 56 -7.18 -9.24 -3.39
C ILE A 56 -8.37 -9.40 -4.34
N ASN A 57 -9.43 -10.11 -3.90
CA ASN A 57 -10.63 -10.29 -4.73
C ASN A 57 -11.28 -8.94 -5.07
N ALA A 58 -11.40 -8.06 -4.09
CA ALA A 58 -11.97 -6.73 -4.27
C ALA A 58 -11.15 -5.86 -5.22
N ALA A 59 -9.83 -5.87 -5.07
CA ALA A 59 -8.92 -5.13 -5.95
C ALA A 59 -8.98 -5.65 -7.39
N ASN A 60 -9.05 -6.98 -7.59
CA ASN A 60 -9.21 -7.56 -8.92
C ASN A 60 -10.54 -7.14 -9.57
N VAL A 61 -11.66 -7.16 -8.84
CA VAL A 61 -12.96 -6.69 -9.33
C VAL A 61 -12.89 -5.20 -9.71
N ALA A 62 -12.19 -4.36 -8.93
CA ALA A 62 -12.00 -2.96 -9.28
C ALA A 62 -11.23 -2.80 -10.60
N ILE A 63 -10.15 -3.55 -10.80
CA ILE A 63 -9.34 -3.54 -12.02
C ILE A 63 -10.12 -4.10 -13.22
N GLU A 64 -10.92 -5.16 -13.04
CA GLU A 64 -11.78 -5.73 -14.09
C GLU A 64 -12.83 -4.73 -14.58
N ASN A 65 -13.36 -3.89 -13.69
CA ASN A 65 -14.36 -2.87 -14.03
C ASN A 65 -13.73 -1.61 -14.64
N ASP A 66 -12.55 -1.18 -14.17
CA ASP A 66 -11.78 -0.07 -14.73
C ASP A 66 -10.27 -0.31 -14.55
N ALA A 67 -9.65 -0.85 -15.60
CA ALA A 67 -8.22 -1.19 -15.62
C ALA A 67 -7.31 0.03 -15.80
N ASP A 68 -7.87 1.16 -16.19
CA ASP A 68 -7.15 2.41 -16.50
C ASP A 68 -7.21 3.40 -15.32
N ASP A 69 -8.01 3.13 -14.27
CA ASP A 69 -7.93 3.89 -13.02
C ASP A 69 -6.66 3.49 -12.23
N PRO A 70 -5.67 4.40 -12.11
CA PRO A 70 -4.43 4.11 -11.39
C PRO A 70 -4.66 3.75 -9.91
N ALA A 71 -5.75 4.20 -9.28
CA ALA A 71 -6.05 3.89 -7.89
C ALA A 71 -6.51 2.43 -7.72
N ASN A 72 -7.22 1.87 -8.70
CA ASN A 72 -7.61 0.44 -8.69
C ASN A 72 -6.38 -0.46 -8.77
N VAL A 73 -5.39 -0.07 -9.58
CA VAL A 73 -4.13 -0.81 -9.72
C VAL A 73 -3.25 -0.64 -8.48
N ALA A 74 -3.16 0.59 -7.94
CA ALA A 74 -2.31 0.89 -6.79
C ALA A 74 -2.73 0.12 -5.53
N VAL A 75 -4.04 -0.03 -5.26
CA VAL A 75 -4.49 -0.73 -4.06
C VAL A 75 -4.05 -2.20 -4.05
N LEU A 76 -4.01 -2.87 -5.20
CA LEU A 76 -3.50 -4.24 -5.30
C LEU A 76 -1.98 -4.30 -5.09
N GLY A 77 -1.24 -3.33 -5.62
CA GLY A 77 0.18 -3.15 -5.33
C GLY A 77 0.48 -2.99 -3.84
N ASN A 78 -0.34 -2.19 -3.15
CA ASN A 78 -0.22 -1.96 -1.71
C ASN A 78 -0.55 -3.21 -0.88
N ILE A 79 -1.52 -4.01 -1.28
CA ILE A 79 -1.81 -5.31 -0.66
C ILE A 79 -0.59 -6.23 -0.78
N TYR A 80 0.01 -6.33 -1.96
CA TYR A 80 1.22 -7.12 -2.15
C TYR A 80 2.43 -6.54 -1.39
N SER A 81 2.53 -5.24 -1.20
CA SER A 81 3.56 -4.61 -0.37
C SER A 81 3.47 -5.06 1.10
N VAL A 82 2.24 -5.18 1.65
CA VAL A 82 2.04 -5.75 2.99
C VAL A 82 2.43 -7.23 3.03
N LEU A 83 2.04 -8.01 2.03
CA LEU A 83 2.41 -9.43 1.94
C LEU A 83 3.92 -9.63 1.82
N ALA A 84 4.62 -8.78 1.08
CA ALA A 84 6.08 -8.78 1.00
C ALA A 84 6.73 -8.53 2.37
N SER A 85 6.18 -7.62 3.17
CA SER A 85 6.71 -7.30 4.50
C SER A 85 6.59 -8.45 5.52
N VAL A 86 5.70 -9.41 5.27
CA VAL A 86 5.58 -10.64 6.08
C VAL A 86 6.21 -11.87 5.41
N GLY A 87 6.99 -11.66 4.36
CA GLY A 87 7.81 -12.70 3.74
C GLY A 87 7.07 -13.63 2.77
N VAL A 88 5.90 -13.22 2.23
CA VAL A 88 5.21 -14.02 1.21
C VAL A 88 6.01 -14.01 -0.09
N GLU A 89 6.38 -15.20 -0.56
CA GLU A 89 7.17 -15.39 -1.78
C GLU A 89 6.50 -14.77 -3.02
N GLY A 90 7.29 -14.04 -3.81
CA GLY A 90 6.83 -13.36 -5.02
C GLY A 90 5.96 -12.12 -4.78
N ALA A 91 5.60 -11.79 -3.53
CA ALA A 91 4.77 -10.63 -3.23
C ALA A 91 5.48 -9.29 -3.54
N TYR A 92 6.80 -9.23 -3.32
CA TYR A 92 7.59 -8.06 -3.66
C TYR A 92 7.52 -7.75 -5.17
N ASP A 93 7.75 -8.73 -6.02
CA ASP A 93 7.74 -8.54 -7.48
C ASP A 93 6.35 -8.10 -7.98
N ARG A 94 5.29 -8.68 -7.41
CA ARG A 94 3.93 -8.27 -7.72
C ARG A 94 3.63 -6.83 -7.26
N ALA A 95 4.07 -6.45 -6.07
CA ALA A 95 3.93 -5.07 -5.60
C ALA A 95 4.63 -4.09 -6.55
N VAL A 96 5.86 -4.41 -6.97
CA VAL A 96 6.61 -3.63 -7.96
C VAL A 96 5.85 -3.47 -9.28
N GLU A 97 5.33 -4.58 -9.81
CA GLU A 97 4.57 -4.59 -11.07
C GLU A 97 3.35 -3.67 -11.00
N TYR A 98 2.49 -3.84 -10.00
CA TYR A 98 1.25 -3.06 -9.89
C TYR A 98 1.52 -1.57 -9.58
N LEU A 99 2.48 -1.25 -8.71
CA LEU A 99 2.83 0.14 -8.41
C LEU A 99 3.47 0.85 -9.61
N SER A 100 4.29 0.13 -10.41
CA SER A 100 4.84 0.65 -11.65
C SER A 100 3.73 0.94 -12.68
N ARG A 101 2.79 0.01 -12.84
CA ARG A 101 1.63 0.22 -13.73
C ARG A 101 0.77 1.39 -13.28
N ALA A 102 0.50 1.54 -11.98
CA ALA A 102 -0.26 2.68 -11.45
C ALA A 102 0.44 4.03 -11.74
N ARG A 103 1.78 4.05 -11.65
CA ARG A 103 2.60 5.19 -12.03
C ARG A 103 2.52 5.50 -13.54
N GLU A 104 2.58 4.49 -14.40
CA GLU A 104 2.45 4.65 -15.85
C GLU A 104 1.11 5.23 -16.26
N LEU A 105 0.01 4.81 -15.61
CA LEU A 105 -1.34 5.34 -15.84
C LEU A 105 -1.49 6.81 -15.44
N ASN A 106 -0.76 7.26 -14.41
CA ASN A 106 -0.75 8.67 -13.98
C ASN A 106 0.65 9.13 -13.54
N PRO A 107 1.56 9.48 -14.47
CA PRO A 107 2.95 9.83 -14.15
C PRO A 107 3.11 11.11 -13.31
N LYS A 108 2.08 11.95 -13.21
CA LYS A 108 2.10 13.18 -12.40
C LYS A 108 1.61 12.96 -10.97
N ASN A 109 1.06 11.79 -10.67
CA ASN A 109 0.61 11.46 -9.33
C ASN A 109 1.82 10.97 -8.48
N PRO A 110 2.18 11.67 -7.39
CA PRO A 110 3.29 11.25 -6.54
C PRO A 110 2.97 10.03 -5.67
N LEU A 111 1.68 9.66 -5.50
CA LEU A 111 1.27 8.57 -4.60
C LEU A 111 1.87 7.21 -4.96
N PRO A 112 1.80 6.69 -6.20
CA PRO A 112 2.40 5.40 -6.53
C PRO A 112 3.91 5.36 -6.31
N ILE A 113 4.59 6.51 -6.42
CA ILE A 113 6.02 6.65 -6.16
C ILE A 113 6.30 6.58 -4.66
N LEU A 114 5.49 7.25 -3.84
CA LEU A 114 5.59 7.15 -2.38
C LEU A 114 5.30 5.73 -1.89
N GLU A 115 4.30 5.06 -2.45
CA GLU A 115 3.98 3.66 -2.13
C GLU A 115 5.14 2.72 -2.50
N ARG A 116 5.83 3.00 -3.60
CA ARG A 116 7.06 2.29 -3.94
C ARG A 116 8.17 2.54 -2.92
N ALA A 117 8.32 3.77 -2.44
CA ALA A 117 9.28 4.08 -1.38
C ALA A 117 8.97 3.32 -0.07
N ILE A 118 7.69 3.18 0.28
CA ILE A 118 7.25 2.40 1.44
C ILE A 118 7.61 0.92 1.26
N LEU A 119 7.37 0.35 0.08
CA LEU A 119 7.76 -1.02 -0.25
C LEU A 119 9.28 -1.23 -0.07
N GLU A 120 10.10 -0.33 -0.62
CA GLU A 120 11.55 -0.41 -0.50
C GLU A 120 12.03 -0.28 0.97
N ALA A 121 11.45 0.66 1.72
CA ALA A 121 11.77 0.83 3.13
C ALA A 121 11.44 -0.42 3.96
N ARG A 122 10.27 -1.02 3.74
CA ARG A 122 9.84 -2.27 4.40
C ARG A 122 10.72 -3.48 4.02
N SER A 123 11.26 -3.48 2.80
CA SER A 123 12.15 -4.52 2.29
C SER A 123 13.62 -4.32 2.71
N GLY A 124 13.93 -3.23 3.44
CA GLY A 124 15.28 -2.91 3.87
C GLY A 124 16.13 -2.18 2.82
N ASN A 125 15.59 -1.85 1.66
CA ASN A 125 16.25 -1.15 0.56
C ASN A 125 16.22 0.37 0.79
N ILE A 126 16.88 0.83 1.83
CA ILE A 126 16.75 2.21 2.35
C ILE A 126 17.19 3.28 1.33
N GLU A 127 18.24 3.05 0.55
CA GLU A 127 18.70 4.01 -0.46
C GLU A 127 17.71 4.15 -1.62
N ASP A 128 17.09 3.04 -2.04
CA ASP A 128 16.03 3.07 -3.05
C ASP A 128 14.79 3.79 -2.51
N ALA A 129 14.42 3.55 -1.23
CA ALA A 129 13.34 4.27 -0.57
C ALA A 129 13.58 5.79 -0.59
N ARG A 130 14.80 6.26 -0.22
CA ARG A 130 15.16 7.68 -0.29
C ARG A 130 15.02 8.23 -1.71
N THR A 131 15.46 7.47 -2.70
CA THR A 131 15.38 7.88 -4.12
C THR A 131 13.94 8.11 -4.54
N TYR A 132 13.03 7.16 -4.25
CA TYR A 132 11.61 7.31 -4.57
C TYR A 132 10.92 8.41 -3.75
N ILE A 133 11.28 8.63 -2.48
CA ILE A 133 10.76 9.75 -1.69
C ILE A 133 11.12 11.09 -2.34
N ASN A 134 12.39 11.27 -2.70
CA ASN A 134 12.85 12.50 -3.34
C ASN A 134 12.16 12.73 -4.70
N GLU A 135 11.90 11.68 -5.46
CA GLU A 135 11.14 11.76 -6.71
C GLU A 135 9.68 12.19 -6.44
N ALA A 136 9.03 11.64 -5.41
CA ALA A 136 7.67 12.04 -5.03
C ALA A 136 7.60 13.52 -4.60
N ILE A 137 8.59 13.99 -3.82
CA ILE A 137 8.72 15.40 -3.42
C ILE A 137 8.96 16.31 -4.62
N ALA A 138 9.76 15.87 -5.61
CA ALA A 138 9.99 16.64 -6.83
C ALA A 138 8.71 16.85 -7.66
N LEU A 139 7.77 15.89 -7.63
CA LEU A 139 6.44 16.04 -8.26
C LEU A 139 5.49 16.91 -7.44
N LYS A 140 5.57 16.87 -6.12
CA LYS A 140 4.73 17.63 -5.20
C LYS A 140 5.56 18.15 -4.04
N SER A 141 6.04 19.39 -4.15
CA SER A 141 6.98 20.00 -3.19
C SER A 141 6.43 20.18 -1.76
N ASN A 142 5.12 20.12 -1.57
CA ASN A 142 4.45 20.16 -0.27
C ASN A 142 3.82 18.80 0.12
N PHE A 143 4.46 17.70 -0.27
CA PHE A 143 3.95 16.35 -0.02
C PHE A 143 4.32 15.89 1.41
N VAL A 144 3.49 16.27 2.38
CA VAL A 144 3.71 16.05 3.82
C VAL A 144 4.01 14.59 4.15
N GLU A 145 3.30 13.65 3.52
CA GLU A 145 3.46 12.21 3.75
C GLU A 145 4.86 11.73 3.32
N ALA A 146 5.41 12.29 2.24
CA ALA A 146 6.77 11.95 1.78
C ALA A 146 7.84 12.48 2.74
N PHE A 147 7.70 13.71 3.23
CA PHE A 147 8.60 14.27 4.25
C PHE A 147 8.52 13.50 5.56
N PHE A 148 7.32 13.07 5.97
CA PHE A 148 7.15 12.26 7.15
C PHE A 148 7.86 10.91 7.03
N LEU A 149 7.68 10.20 5.90
CA LEU A 149 8.38 8.94 5.64
C LEU A 149 9.90 9.15 5.62
N LEU A 150 10.39 10.22 4.97
CA LEU A 150 11.82 10.55 4.96
C LEU A 150 12.36 10.74 6.38
N SER A 151 11.64 11.49 7.21
CA SER A 151 12.07 11.73 8.59
C SER A 151 12.12 10.43 9.40
N GLN A 152 11.17 9.51 9.21
CA GLN A 152 11.19 8.20 9.87
C GLN A 152 12.40 7.37 9.46
N ILE A 153 12.74 7.35 8.16
CA ILE A 153 13.93 6.65 7.64
C ILE A 153 15.20 7.27 8.23
N GLU A 154 15.31 8.60 8.25
CA GLU A 154 16.50 9.28 8.79
C GLU A 154 16.67 9.01 10.29
N ILE A 155 15.59 8.99 11.08
CA ILE A 155 15.65 8.59 12.50
C ILE A 155 16.12 7.14 12.62
N ALA A 156 15.53 6.22 11.87
CA ALA A 156 15.86 4.80 11.93
C ALA A 156 17.31 4.51 11.53
N THR A 157 17.90 5.33 10.67
CA THR A 157 19.30 5.21 10.22
C THR A 157 20.28 6.05 11.04
N GLY A 158 19.82 6.74 12.09
CA GLY A 158 20.66 7.55 12.99
C GLY A 158 21.00 8.95 12.47
N ASN A 159 20.39 9.38 11.36
CA ASN A 159 20.63 10.69 10.74
C ASN A 159 19.69 11.78 11.32
N VAL A 160 19.75 12.02 12.63
CA VAL A 160 18.81 12.91 13.33
C VAL A 160 18.75 14.32 12.73
N ASP A 161 19.90 14.89 12.33
CA ASP A 161 19.95 16.23 11.70
C ASP A 161 19.20 16.27 10.35
N ALA A 162 19.25 15.20 9.58
CA ALA A 162 18.48 15.08 8.34
C ALA A 162 16.99 14.94 8.61
N ALA A 163 16.60 14.18 9.64
CA ALA A 163 15.22 14.04 10.06
C ALA A 163 14.60 15.40 10.46
N VAL A 164 15.32 16.21 11.22
CA VAL A 164 14.86 17.56 11.60
C VAL A 164 14.66 18.46 10.37
N ARG A 165 15.60 18.45 9.41
CA ARG A 165 15.44 19.23 8.17
C ARG A 165 14.21 18.79 7.36
N SER A 166 13.93 17.49 7.29
CA SER A 166 12.78 16.94 6.54
C SER A 166 11.43 17.36 7.15
N THR A 167 11.37 17.67 8.45
CA THR A 167 10.14 18.12 9.10
C THR A 167 9.93 19.64 9.04
N GLN A 168 10.92 20.40 8.58
CA GLN A 168 10.87 21.86 8.48
C GLN A 168 10.66 22.37 7.04
N ALA A 169 10.64 21.45 6.06
CA ALA A 169 10.48 21.74 4.64
C ALA A 169 9.01 21.66 4.20
#